data_546fb675b269dde4ec6192ec5454372e
#
_entry.id   546fb675b269dde4ec6192ec5454372e
#
_cell.length_a   1.000
_cell.length_b   1.000
_cell.length_c   1.000
_cell.angle_alpha   90.00
_cell.angle_beta   90.00
_cell.angle_gamma   90.00
#
_symmetry.space_group_name_H-M   'P 1'
#
loop_
_entity.id
_entity.type
_entity.pdbx_description
1 polymer ?
#
loop_
_entity_poly.entity_id
_entity_poly.type
_entity_poly.pdbx_seq_one_letter_code
_entity_poly.pdbx_strand_id
1 'polypeptide(L)'
;MIIRTEKLQVGYGNKPVVTDINLDLLAGQFVGLLGPNGSGKSTILKTIIRLLAPLGGDVYLGDVKLHQLSNHDMAKTTAVVLTDPIMPGLLNVYDIVMLGRHPHTGFTGKPADDDHQKVLAALEMVNASNLKTRYFTELSDGEKQKVLLARALAQEPKLIVLDEPTSHLDARHRIEVLLILRQLTQGKGVTVVASLHDIDLAMKACDVVILVKDEHILACGTPEDMLTDNLVAELYTMEQATFSNKLGGVELRSQQGNGLIFVVAGSSSGSSLYRALAKHRFSIVTGILSESEIDFNVAQAIGAKIISVPPYDYIKAEITAEALRLIEGAAVVIDAGFPIGTLNRPNIELINYALKKGLVVGTLRDRSEAAKLYGNQAGKMHHYQDYFELISAVRKIYQ
;
A
#
# COMPACT_ATOMS: atom_id res chain seq x y z
N MET A 1 -16.82 5.42 22.46
CA MET A 1 -15.70 4.51 22.09
C MET A 1 -16.21 3.11 21.85
N ILE A 2 -15.58 2.33 21.00
CA ILE A 2 -15.93 0.90 20.83
C ILE A 2 -14.89 0.00 21.49
N ILE A 3 -13.61 0.33 21.38
CA ILE A 3 -12.50 -0.38 22.04
C ILE A 3 -11.63 0.66 22.75
N ARG A 4 -11.34 0.39 24.02
CA ARG A 4 -10.33 1.12 24.80
C ARG A 4 -9.39 0.12 25.47
N THR A 5 -8.10 0.41 25.44
CA THR A 5 -7.11 -0.39 26.18
C THR A 5 -6.33 0.48 27.13
N GLU A 6 -6.01 -0.04 28.29
CA GLU A 6 -5.27 0.65 29.35
C GLU A 6 -4.08 -0.22 29.77
N LYS A 7 -2.86 0.23 29.47
CA LYS A 7 -1.59 -0.46 29.75
C LYS A 7 -1.64 -1.96 29.41
N LEU A 8 -2.34 -2.28 28.31
CA LEU A 8 -2.58 -3.65 27.90
C LEU A 8 -1.25 -4.32 27.53
N GLN A 9 -1.04 -5.53 28.04
CA GLN A 9 0.07 -6.41 27.67
C GLN A 9 -0.49 -7.69 27.06
N VAL A 10 -0.01 -8.04 25.88
CA VAL A 10 -0.45 -9.22 25.13
C VAL A 10 0.73 -10.15 24.86
N GLY A 11 0.48 -11.46 24.89
CA GLY A 11 1.52 -12.46 24.68
C GLY A 11 1.04 -13.88 24.95
N TYR A 12 1.96 -14.83 25.00
CA TYR A 12 1.69 -16.25 25.20
C TYR A 12 2.38 -16.77 26.46
N GLY A 13 1.62 -17.48 27.31
CA GLY A 13 2.10 -17.89 28.61
C GLY A 13 2.51 -16.67 29.46
N ASN A 14 3.79 -16.59 29.83
CA ASN A 14 4.33 -15.44 30.58
C ASN A 14 5.27 -14.56 29.72
N LYS A 15 5.28 -14.74 28.39
CA LYS A 15 6.13 -13.96 27.49
C LYS A 15 5.32 -12.87 26.81
N PRO A 16 5.56 -11.60 27.12
CA PRO A 16 4.92 -10.50 26.40
C PRO A 16 5.41 -10.46 24.96
N VAL A 17 4.50 -10.09 24.06
CA VAL A 17 4.76 -9.86 22.62
C VAL A 17 4.57 -8.39 22.29
N VAL A 18 3.57 -7.73 22.90
CA VAL A 18 3.41 -6.27 22.82
C VAL A 18 2.97 -5.78 24.21
N THR A 19 3.58 -4.68 24.62
CA THR A 19 3.38 -4.09 25.97
C THR A 19 2.93 -2.64 25.87
N ASP A 20 2.38 -2.14 26.97
CA ASP A 20 1.94 -0.75 27.15
C ASP A 20 1.01 -0.23 26.03
N ILE A 21 0.05 -1.07 25.63
CA ILE A 21 -0.91 -0.73 24.58
C ILE A 21 -2.01 0.15 25.18
N ASN A 22 -2.06 1.41 24.76
CA ASN A 22 -3.05 2.40 25.13
C ASN A 22 -3.73 2.91 23.88
N LEU A 23 -4.96 2.46 23.61
CA LEU A 23 -5.71 2.75 22.40
C LEU A 23 -7.13 3.20 22.74
N ASP A 24 -7.62 4.19 22.00
CA ASP A 24 -9.01 4.67 22.04
C ASP A 24 -9.58 4.67 20.61
N LEU A 25 -10.34 3.62 20.28
CA LEU A 25 -10.93 3.46 18.95
C LEU A 25 -12.42 3.85 18.98
N LEU A 26 -12.81 4.68 18.02
CA LEU A 26 -14.20 5.15 17.91
C LEU A 26 -15.08 4.15 17.16
N ALA A 27 -16.39 4.20 17.42
CA ALA A 27 -17.35 3.41 16.69
C ALA A 27 -17.45 3.85 15.21
N GLY A 28 -17.63 2.90 14.31
CA GLY A 28 -17.79 3.15 12.89
C GLY A 28 -16.50 3.44 12.13
N GLN A 29 -15.31 3.25 12.75
CA GLN A 29 -14.02 3.41 12.08
C GLN A 29 -13.54 2.12 11.42
N PHE A 30 -12.79 2.26 10.33
CA PHE A 30 -11.94 1.21 9.79
C PHE A 30 -10.51 1.41 10.31
N VAL A 31 -10.07 0.52 11.19
CA VAL A 31 -8.75 0.56 11.83
C VAL A 31 -7.85 -0.51 11.23
N GLY A 32 -6.69 -0.11 10.72
CA GLY A 32 -5.67 -1.00 10.18
C GLY A 32 -4.49 -1.19 11.15
N LEU A 33 -4.13 -2.42 11.48
CA LEU A 33 -2.88 -2.74 12.16
C LEU A 33 -1.80 -3.05 11.14
N LEU A 34 -0.72 -2.28 11.14
CA LEU A 34 0.42 -2.42 10.24
C LEU A 34 1.69 -2.76 11.01
N GLY A 35 2.61 -3.47 10.38
CA GLY A 35 3.90 -3.83 10.95
C GLY A 35 4.46 -5.11 10.35
N PRO A 36 5.74 -5.42 10.58
CA PRO A 36 6.38 -6.62 10.07
C PRO A 36 5.72 -7.91 10.58
N ASN A 37 6.01 -9.03 9.93
CA ASN A 37 5.57 -10.34 10.42
C ASN A 37 6.21 -10.61 11.79
N GLY A 38 5.40 -11.15 12.70
CA GLY A 38 5.84 -11.40 14.08
C GLY A 38 5.79 -10.20 15.02
N SER A 39 5.40 -9.00 14.56
CA SER A 39 5.32 -7.80 15.43
C SER A 39 4.22 -7.85 16.49
N GLY A 40 3.33 -8.85 16.47
CA GLY A 40 2.29 -9.02 17.49
C GLY A 40 0.88 -8.58 17.08
N LYS A 41 0.65 -8.19 15.79
CA LYS A 41 -0.69 -7.78 15.29
C LYS A 41 -1.78 -8.80 15.59
N SER A 42 -1.60 -10.05 15.19
CA SER A 42 -2.57 -11.13 15.45
C SER A 42 -2.74 -11.42 16.94
N THR A 43 -1.68 -11.22 17.75
CA THR A 43 -1.76 -11.37 19.22
C THR A 43 -2.64 -10.29 19.83
N ILE A 44 -2.50 -9.03 19.38
CA ILE A 44 -3.37 -7.92 19.78
C ILE A 44 -4.82 -8.23 19.39
N LEU A 45 -5.06 -8.62 18.12
CA LEU A 45 -6.40 -8.95 17.65
C LEU A 45 -7.03 -10.09 18.47
N LYS A 46 -6.30 -11.19 18.67
CA LYS A 46 -6.77 -12.34 19.47
C LYS A 46 -7.09 -11.96 20.93
N THR A 47 -6.37 -11.01 21.51
CA THR A 47 -6.63 -10.52 22.86
C THR A 47 -7.89 -9.64 22.90
N ILE A 48 -8.08 -8.75 21.94
CA ILE A 48 -9.27 -7.88 21.85
C ILE A 48 -10.56 -8.69 21.68
N ILE A 49 -10.51 -9.82 21.00
CA ILE A 49 -11.67 -10.71 20.83
C ILE A 49 -11.77 -11.82 21.89
N ARG A 50 -10.95 -11.75 22.93
CA ARG A 50 -10.93 -12.70 24.06
C ARG A 50 -10.60 -14.15 23.70
N LEU A 51 -9.93 -14.39 22.55
CA LEU A 51 -9.34 -15.68 22.22
C LEU A 51 -8.01 -15.90 22.96
N LEU A 52 -7.40 -14.82 23.43
CA LEU A 52 -6.19 -14.82 24.23
C LEU A 52 -6.40 -13.95 25.47
N ALA A 53 -6.03 -14.45 26.64
CA ALA A 53 -6.09 -13.65 27.85
C ALA A 53 -4.98 -12.58 27.85
N PRO A 54 -5.25 -11.35 28.31
CA PRO A 54 -4.21 -10.35 28.49
C PRO A 54 -3.22 -10.79 29.58
N LEU A 55 -1.94 -10.45 29.44
CA LEU A 55 -0.92 -10.67 30.45
C LEU A 55 -0.93 -9.56 31.51
N GLY A 56 -1.47 -8.39 31.19
CA GLY A 56 -1.63 -7.25 32.07
C GLY A 56 -2.46 -6.17 31.42
N GLY A 57 -2.89 -5.20 32.21
CA GLY A 57 -3.77 -4.14 31.78
C GLY A 57 -5.20 -4.57 31.50
N ASP A 58 -5.99 -3.69 30.92
CA ASP A 58 -7.42 -3.89 30.69
C ASP A 58 -7.80 -3.60 29.23
N VAL A 59 -8.81 -4.32 28.72
CA VAL A 59 -9.52 -4.05 27.49
C VAL A 59 -10.98 -3.79 27.82
N TYR A 60 -11.53 -2.74 27.21
CA TYR A 60 -12.94 -2.36 27.31
C TYR A 60 -13.61 -2.47 25.96
N LEU A 61 -14.82 -3.00 25.94
CA LEU A 61 -15.73 -2.97 24.81
C LEU A 61 -16.91 -2.06 25.18
N GLY A 62 -16.95 -0.87 24.57
CA GLY A 62 -17.78 0.21 25.13
C GLY A 62 -17.28 0.65 26.50
N ASP A 63 -18.19 0.65 27.48
CA ASP A 63 -17.88 1.01 28.88
C ASP A 63 -17.62 -0.20 29.77
N VAL A 64 -17.68 -1.43 29.22
CA VAL A 64 -17.59 -2.67 29.98
C VAL A 64 -16.23 -3.33 29.78
N LYS A 65 -15.59 -3.75 30.88
CA LYS A 65 -14.35 -4.55 30.79
C LYS A 65 -14.62 -5.87 30.07
N LEU A 66 -13.74 -6.22 29.15
CA LEU A 66 -13.88 -7.38 28.27
C LEU A 66 -14.09 -8.70 29.05
N HIS A 67 -13.42 -8.86 30.19
CA HIS A 67 -13.55 -10.06 31.03
C HIS A 67 -14.89 -10.17 31.77
N GLN A 68 -15.64 -9.09 31.89
CA GLN A 68 -16.96 -9.04 32.55
C GLN A 68 -18.10 -9.36 31.56
N LEU A 69 -17.85 -9.30 30.23
CA LEU A 69 -18.86 -9.67 29.24
C LEU A 69 -19.12 -11.17 29.27
N SER A 70 -20.38 -11.58 29.15
CA SER A 70 -20.70 -12.98 28.87
C SER A 70 -20.23 -13.43 27.49
N ASN A 71 -20.02 -14.73 27.27
CA ASN A 71 -19.69 -15.26 25.95
C ASN A 71 -20.79 -14.95 24.93
N HIS A 72 -22.03 -14.94 25.38
CA HIS A 72 -23.18 -14.65 24.53
C HIS A 72 -23.21 -13.17 24.09
N ASP A 73 -22.97 -12.23 25.01
CA ASP A 73 -22.93 -10.80 24.68
C ASP A 73 -21.74 -10.48 23.78
N MET A 74 -20.60 -11.11 24.05
CA MET A 74 -19.42 -10.99 23.19
C MET A 74 -19.71 -11.49 21.77
N ALA A 75 -20.35 -12.68 21.66
CA ALA A 75 -20.72 -13.25 20.38
C ALA A 75 -21.80 -12.44 19.63
N LYS A 76 -22.67 -11.69 20.31
CA LYS A 76 -23.61 -10.76 19.66
C LYS A 76 -22.99 -9.46 19.23
N THR A 77 -21.90 -9.04 19.85
CA THR A 77 -21.31 -7.72 19.62
C THR A 77 -20.14 -7.79 18.65
N THR A 78 -19.38 -8.89 18.65
CA THR A 78 -18.11 -9.01 17.91
C THR A 78 -18.12 -10.22 16.98
N ALA A 79 -17.89 -9.99 15.70
CA ALA A 79 -17.64 -11.03 14.71
C ALA A 79 -16.14 -11.12 14.38
N VAL A 80 -15.71 -12.30 13.98
CA VAL A 80 -14.29 -12.58 13.76
C VAL A 80 -14.08 -13.34 12.46
N VAL A 81 -13.08 -12.91 11.69
CA VAL A 81 -12.58 -13.62 10.51
C VAL A 81 -11.07 -13.78 10.68
N LEU A 82 -10.63 -15.01 10.98
CA LEU A 82 -9.22 -15.35 11.18
C LEU A 82 -8.64 -16.00 9.93
N THR A 83 -7.32 -15.96 9.83
CA THR A 83 -6.55 -16.56 8.72
C THR A 83 -6.55 -18.09 8.75
N ASP A 84 -6.84 -18.68 9.92
CA ASP A 84 -6.84 -20.15 10.07
C ASP A 84 -7.86 -20.79 9.10
N PRO A 85 -7.45 -21.79 8.31
CA PRO A 85 -8.31 -22.41 7.34
C PRO A 85 -9.49 -23.11 8.01
N ILE A 86 -10.70 -22.76 7.59
CA ILE A 86 -11.91 -23.45 8.03
C ILE A 86 -12.11 -24.65 7.09
N MET A 87 -12.21 -25.84 7.68
CA MET A 87 -12.58 -27.07 6.96
C MET A 87 -14.01 -27.48 7.34
N PRO A 88 -15.03 -26.88 6.71
CA PRO A 88 -16.43 -27.06 7.11
C PRO A 88 -17.06 -28.36 6.57
N GLY A 89 -16.28 -29.28 6.01
CA GLY A 89 -16.79 -30.51 5.43
C GLY A 89 -17.70 -30.24 4.22
N LEU A 90 -18.87 -30.85 4.18
CA LEU A 90 -19.85 -30.78 3.09
C LEU A 90 -20.88 -29.62 3.28
N LEU A 91 -20.55 -28.57 4.01
CA LEU A 91 -21.46 -27.44 4.14
C LEU A 91 -21.45 -26.57 2.88
N ASN A 92 -22.63 -26.19 2.43
CA ASN A 92 -22.77 -25.21 1.38
C ASN A 92 -22.59 -23.76 1.92
N VAL A 93 -22.51 -22.80 1.03
CA VAL A 93 -22.30 -21.38 1.37
C VAL A 93 -23.41 -20.86 2.30
N TYR A 94 -24.67 -21.20 2.02
CA TYR A 94 -25.79 -20.75 2.84
C TYR A 94 -25.68 -21.28 4.28
N ASP A 95 -25.32 -22.56 4.46
CA ASP A 95 -25.13 -23.15 5.78
C ASP A 95 -23.98 -22.50 6.56
N ILE A 96 -22.87 -22.21 5.87
CA ILE A 96 -21.73 -21.47 6.47
C ILE A 96 -22.17 -20.10 6.99
N VAL A 97 -22.93 -19.34 6.18
CA VAL A 97 -23.39 -18.00 6.59
C VAL A 97 -24.44 -18.10 7.70
N MET A 98 -25.28 -19.11 7.68
CA MET A 98 -26.27 -19.39 8.73
C MET A 98 -25.61 -19.64 10.10
N LEU A 99 -24.38 -20.21 10.17
CA LEU A 99 -23.64 -20.33 11.42
C LEU A 99 -23.40 -18.97 12.10
N GLY A 100 -23.36 -17.87 11.33
CA GLY A 100 -23.27 -16.51 11.89
C GLY A 100 -24.48 -16.13 12.74
N ARG A 101 -25.64 -16.79 12.54
CA ARG A 101 -26.86 -16.53 13.33
C ARG A 101 -26.89 -17.25 14.68
N HIS A 102 -25.95 -18.18 14.92
CA HIS A 102 -25.93 -18.99 16.15
C HIS A 102 -26.08 -18.17 17.47
N PRO A 103 -25.48 -16.97 17.64
CA PRO A 103 -25.68 -16.16 18.85
C PRO A 103 -27.11 -15.63 19.00
N HIS A 104 -27.92 -15.63 17.95
CA HIS A 104 -29.30 -15.13 17.94
C HIS A 104 -30.35 -16.23 18.01
N THR A 105 -29.94 -17.47 17.69
CA THR A 105 -30.85 -18.63 17.81
C THR A 105 -31.04 -18.97 19.29
N GLY A 106 -32.27 -19.26 19.70
CA GLY A 106 -32.57 -19.62 21.08
C GLY A 106 -31.94 -20.95 21.51
N PHE A 107 -32.33 -21.45 22.69
CA PHE A 107 -31.78 -22.69 23.28
C PHE A 107 -31.89 -23.91 22.36
N THR A 108 -32.86 -23.96 21.46
CA THR A 108 -33.05 -25.05 20.50
C THR A 108 -32.08 -24.96 19.32
N GLY A 109 -31.38 -23.85 19.11
CA GLY A 109 -30.49 -23.61 17.98
C GLY A 109 -31.24 -23.56 16.62
N LYS A 110 -32.57 -23.56 16.59
CA LYS A 110 -33.35 -23.50 15.33
C LYS A 110 -33.42 -22.07 14.84
N PRO A 111 -33.02 -21.82 13.56
CA PRO A 111 -33.18 -20.51 12.92
C PRO A 111 -34.67 -20.12 12.80
N ALA A 112 -34.98 -18.86 13.02
CA ALA A 112 -36.27 -18.25 12.72
C ALA A 112 -36.30 -17.70 11.27
N ASP A 113 -37.49 -17.34 10.76
CA ASP A 113 -37.63 -16.76 9.42
C ASP A 113 -36.79 -15.48 9.25
N ASP A 114 -36.64 -14.66 10.28
CA ASP A 114 -35.77 -13.48 10.27
C ASP A 114 -34.29 -13.84 10.06
N ASP A 115 -33.83 -14.96 10.64
CA ASP A 115 -32.44 -15.41 10.45
C ASP A 115 -32.14 -15.77 8.97
N HIS A 116 -33.11 -16.38 8.30
CA HIS A 116 -33.01 -16.67 6.88
C HIS A 116 -32.91 -15.38 6.03
N GLN A 117 -33.67 -14.35 6.35
CA GLN A 117 -33.58 -13.05 5.68
C GLN A 117 -32.24 -12.37 5.92
N LYS A 118 -31.72 -12.41 7.15
CA LYS A 118 -30.40 -11.85 7.50
C LYS A 118 -29.27 -12.51 6.73
N VAL A 119 -29.32 -13.85 6.57
CA VAL A 119 -28.36 -14.61 5.77
C VAL A 119 -28.36 -14.19 4.30
N LEU A 120 -29.56 -14.08 3.70
CA LEU A 120 -29.67 -13.63 2.30
C LEU A 120 -29.16 -12.21 2.12
N ALA A 121 -29.52 -11.29 3.02
CA ALA A 121 -29.03 -9.91 2.99
C ALA A 121 -27.52 -9.83 3.17
N ALA A 122 -26.90 -10.68 4.02
CA ALA A 122 -25.47 -10.74 4.19
C ALA A 122 -24.75 -11.24 2.93
N LEU A 123 -25.31 -12.26 2.25
CA LEU A 123 -24.77 -12.78 0.98
C LEU A 123 -24.87 -11.73 -0.14
N GLU A 124 -25.96 -10.98 -0.21
CA GLU A 124 -26.16 -9.91 -1.18
C GLU A 124 -25.11 -8.79 -0.98
N MET A 125 -24.88 -8.39 0.27
CA MET A 125 -23.95 -7.31 0.61
C MET A 125 -22.50 -7.61 0.18
N VAL A 126 -22.09 -8.87 0.19
CA VAL A 126 -20.75 -9.28 -0.27
C VAL A 126 -20.73 -9.74 -1.74
N ASN A 127 -21.82 -9.56 -2.47
CA ASN A 127 -21.99 -10.02 -3.85
C ASN A 127 -21.72 -11.55 -4.01
N ALA A 128 -22.27 -12.36 -3.11
CA ALA A 128 -22.12 -13.82 -3.08
C ALA A 128 -23.44 -14.60 -3.18
N SER A 129 -24.57 -13.95 -3.51
CA SER A 129 -25.88 -14.58 -3.59
C SER A 129 -25.95 -15.75 -4.59
N ASN A 130 -25.19 -15.67 -5.67
CA ASN A 130 -25.09 -16.72 -6.70
C ASN A 130 -24.33 -17.97 -6.21
N LEU A 131 -23.59 -17.87 -5.10
CA LEU A 131 -22.80 -18.96 -4.54
C LEU A 131 -23.55 -19.80 -3.50
N LYS A 132 -24.75 -19.38 -3.09
CA LYS A 132 -25.47 -19.88 -1.90
C LYS A 132 -25.61 -21.41 -1.82
N THR A 133 -25.73 -22.10 -2.95
CA THR A 133 -25.91 -23.56 -3.03
C THR A 133 -24.63 -24.34 -3.29
N ARG A 134 -23.50 -23.65 -3.59
CA ARG A 134 -22.22 -24.29 -3.82
C ARG A 134 -21.59 -24.76 -2.51
N TYR A 135 -20.83 -25.82 -2.55
CA TYR A 135 -20.03 -26.25 -1.41
C TYR A 135 -18.86 -25.29 -1.17
N PHE A 136 -18.59 -24.99 0.10
CA PHE A 136 -17.51 -24.05 0.46
C PHE A 136 -16.14 -24.50 -0.05
N THR A 137 -15.91 -25.82 -0.12
CA THR A 137 -14.65 -26.42 -0.60
C THR A 137 -14.41 -26.19 -2.09
N GLU A 138 -15.46 -25.90 -2.86
CA GLU A 138 -15.38 -25.65 -4.32
C GLU A 138 -15.09 -24.21 -4.69
N LEU A 139 -15.03 -23.33 -3.69
CA LEU A 139 -14.85 -21.89 -3.89
C LEU A 139 -13.38 -21.54 -4.06
N SER A 140 -13.12 -20.51 -4.87
CA SER A 140 -11.83 -19.82 -4.88
C SER A 140 -11.55 -19.11 -3.54
N ASP A 141 -10.30 -18.75 -3.26
CA ASP A 141 -9.97 -18.09 -2.00
C ASP A 141 -10.67 -16.72 -1.84
N GLY A 142 -10.84 -15.97 -2.93
CA GLY A 142 -11.63 -14.74 -2.92
C GLY A 142 -13.11 -14.95 -2.63
N GLU A 143 -13.72 -15.99 -3.20
CA GLU A 143 -15.11 -16.39 -2.90
C GLU A 143 -15.25 -16.85 -1.46
N LYS A 144 -14.30 -17.67 -0.95
CA LYS A 144 -14.27 -18.08 0.46
C LYS A 144 -14.22 -16.89 1.40
N GLN A 145 -13.37 -15.90 1.11
CA GLN A 145 -13.25 -14.70 1.93
C GLN A 145 -14.55 -13.90 1.98
N LYS A 146 -15.25 -13.75 0.85
CA LYS A 146 -16.58 -13.12 0.80
C LYS A 146 -17.60 -13.88 1.65
N VAL A 147 -17.60 -15.21 1.59
CA VAL A 147 -18.52 -16.03 2.39
C VAL A 147 -18.23 -15.92 3.89
N LEU A 148 -16.94 -15.85 4.29
CA LEU A 148 -16.57 -15.64 5.68
C LEU A 148 -16.97 -14.24 6.17
N LEU A 149 -16.86 -13.22 5.32
CA LEU A 149 -17.40 -11.88 5.60
C LEU A 149 -18.92 -11.90 5.72
N ALA A 150 -19.63 -12.60 4.82
CA ALA A 150 -21.09 -12.75 4.91
C ALA A 150 -21.50 -13.44 6.23
N ARG A 151 -20.77 -14.46 6.66
CA ARG A 151 -20.98 -15.11 7.95
C ARG A 151 -20.82 -14.14 9.12
N ALA A 152 -19.76 -13.31 9.09
CA ALA A 152 -19.53 -12.28 10.10
C ALA A 152 -20.65 -11.23 10.10
N LEU A 153 -21.13 -10.82 8.92
CA LEU A 153 -22.22 -9.86 8.77
C LEU A 153 -23.58 -10.40 9.20
N ALA A 154 -23.85 -11.67 8.94
CA ALA A 154 -25.10 -12.32 9.36
C ALA A 154 -25.23 -12.30 10.90
N GLN A 155 -24.15 -12.17 11.64
CA GLN A 155 -24.10 -12.04 13.09
C GLN A 155 -24.59 -10.64 13.58
N GLU A 156 -24.75 -9.63 12.68
CA GLU A 156 -25.11 -8.24 12.99
C GLU A 156 -24.20 -7.60 14.06
N PRO A 157 -22.87 -7.70 13.90
CA PRO A 157 -21.94 -7.24 14.93
C PRO A 157 -21.80 -5.71 14.95
N LYS A 158 -21.37 -5.16 16.10
CA LYS A 158 -20.90 -3.77 16.22
C LYS A 158 -19.41 -3.65 15.90
N LEU A 159 -18.67 -4.74 16.06
CA LEU A 159 -17.23 -4.84 15.81
C LEU A 159 -16.93 -6.06 14.95
N ILE A 160 -16.18 -5.88 13.88
CA ILE A 160 -15.61 -6.98 13.10
C ILE A 160 -14.10 -6.93 13.22
N VAL A 161 -13.50 -8.04 13.64
CA VAL A 161 -12.04 -8.19 13.72
C VAL A 161 -11.59 -9.18 12.67
N LEU A 162 -10.62 -8.75 11.84
CA LEU A 162 -10.10 -9.58 10.74
C LEU A 162 -8.58 -9.71 10.86
N ASP A 163 -8.10 -10.93 10.78
CA ASP A 163 -6.66 -11.17 10.69
C ASP A 163 -6.30 -11.46 9.23
N GLU A 164 -5.52 -10.57 8.63
CA GLU A 164 -5.06 -10.63 7.23
C GLU A 164 -6.16 -10.88 6.16
N PRO A 165 -7.23 -10.07 6.12
CA PRO A 165 -8.39 -10.36 5.26
C PRO A 165 -8.11 -10.28 3.76
N THR A 166 -6.96 -9.75 3.37
CA THR A 166 -6.55 -9.56 1.96
C THR A 166 -5.41 -10.49 1.54
N SER A 167 -4.89 -11.32 2.45
CA SER A 167 -3.81 -12.27 2.15
C SER A 167 -4.28 -13.35 1.16
N HIS A 168 -3.39 -13.79 0.28
CA HIS A 168 -3.63 -14.79 -0.76
C HIS A 168 -4.70 -14.43 -1.81
N LEU A 169 -5.22 -13.19 -1.79
CA LEU A 169 -6.17 -12.71 -2.78
C LEU A 169 -5.45 -12.03 -3.95
N ASP A 170 -5.98 -12.17 -5.15
CA ASP A 170 -5.57 -11.36 -6.29
C ASP A 170 -5.97 -9.88 -6.09
N ALA A 171 -5.45 -9.00 -6.94
CA ALA A 171 -5.67 -7.56 -6.82
C ALA A 171 -7.15 -7.17 -6.85
N ARG A 172 -7.97 -7.87 -7.66
CA ARG A 172 -9.40 -7.60 -7.78
C ARG A 172 -10.13 -7.93 -6.48
N HIS A 173 -9.94 -9.15 -5.97
CA HIS A 173 -10.63 -9.61 -4.76
C HIS A 173 -10.16 -8.82 -3.52
N ARG A 174 -8.88 -8.41 -3.45
CA ARG A 174 -8.39 -7.50 -2.41
C ARG A 174 -9.19 -6.18 -2.36
N ILE A 175 -9.35 -5.54 -3.51
CA ILE A 175 -10.11 -4.28 -3.61
C ILE A 175 -11.57 -4.51 -3.24
N GLU A 176 -12.20 -5.58 -3.74
CA GLU A 176 -13.60 -5.91 -3.42
C GLU A 176 -13.82 -6.08 -1.91
N VAL A 177 -12.94 -6.82 -1.22
CA VAL A 177 -13.00 -7.01 0.25
C VAL A 177 -12.88 -5.66 0.97
N LEU A 178 -11.92 -4.82 0.60
CA LEU A 178 -11.74 -3.51 1.25
C LEU A 178 -12.93 -2.58 1.02
N LEU A 179 -13.52 -2.58 -0.17
CA LEU A 179 -14.72 -1.79 -0.46
C LEU A 179 -15.91 -2.26 0.38
N ILE A 180 -16.10 -3.57 0.55
CA ILE A 180 -17.14 -4.11 1.44
C ILE A 180 -16.91 -3.63 2.87
N LEU A 181 -15.68 -3.75 3.40
CA LEU A 181 -15.35 -3.32 4.76
C LEU A 181 -15.57 -1.79 4.93
N ARG A 182 -15.19 -0.99 3.94
CA ARG A 182 -15.43 0.46 3.94
C ARG A 182 -16.92 0.82 3.92
N GLN A 183 -17.70 0.12 3.12
CA GLN A 183 -19.16 0.29 3.07
C GLN A 183 -19.83 -0.03 4.42
N LEU A 184 -19.30 -1.02 5.15
CA LEU A 184 -19.82 -1.40 6.48
C LEU A 184 -19.58 -0.30 7.53
N THR A 185 -18.40 0.29 7.52
CA THR A 185 -18.08 1.38 8.47
C THR A 185 -18.92 2.62 8.17
N GLN A 186 -19.02 3.03 6.92
CA GLN A 186 -19.72 4.25 6.52
C GLN A 186 -21.25 4.11 6.53
N GLY A 187 -21.79 2.98 6.06
CA GLY A 187 -23.23 2.79 5.87
C GLY A 187 -23.95 2.22 7.08
N LYS A 188 -23.30 1.36 7.85
CA LYS A 188 -23.91 0.65 8.99
C LYS A 188 -23.33 1.02 10.35
N GLY A 189 -22.29 1.86 10.39
CA GLY A 189 -21.61 2.22 11.62
C GLY A 189 -20.90 1.05 12.32
N VAL A 190 -20.62 -0.02 11.60
CA VAL A 190 -19.86 -1.17 12.10
C VAL A 190 -18.39 -0.77 12.21
N THR A 191 -17.76 -1.04 13.33
CA THR A 191 -16.32 -0.84 13.47
C THR A 191 -15.57 -2.03 12.88
N VAL A 192 -14.53 -1.77 12.11
CA VAL A 192 -13.67 -2.79 11.53
C VAL A 192 -12.26 -2.61 12.07
N VAL A 193 -11.67 -3.70 12.61
CA VAL A 193 -10.26 -3.73 13.01
C VAL A 193 -9.58 -4.87 12.25
N ALA A 194 -8.63 -4.54 11.39
CA ALA A 194 -7.98 -5.52 10.53
C ALA A 194 -6.45 -5.42 10.58
N SER A 195 -5.76 -6.56 10.61
CA SER A 195 -4.33 -6.59 10.30
C SER A 195 -4.15 -6.51 8.78
N LEU A 196 -3.25 -5.65 8.32
CA LEU A 196 -2.98 -5.42 6.91
C LEU A 196 -1.47 -5.47 6.66
N HIS A 197 -1.09 -5.94 5.45
CA HIS A 197 0.31 -5.95 5.02
C HIS A 197 0.61 -4.89 3.95
N ASP A 198 -0.42 -4.41 3.27
CA ASP A 198 -0.31 -3.49 2.15
C ASP A 198 -0.53 -2.05 2.65
N ILE A 199 0.57 -1.27 2.70
CA ILE A 199 0.54 0.12 3.17
C ILE A 199 -0.32 0.98 2.24
N ASP A 200 -0.24 0.76 0.92
CA ASP A 200 -1.00 1.53 -0.09
C ASP A 200 -2.51 1.31 0.10
N LEU A 201 -2.91 0.07 0.37
CA LEU A 201 -4.30 -0.25 0.65
C LEU A 201 -4.77 0.31 2.00
N ALA A 202 -3.91 0.29 3.02
CA ALA A 202 -4.22 0.89 4.32
C ALA A 202 -4.40 2.41 4.23
N MET A 203 -3.54 3.10 3.47
CA MET A 203 -3.67 4.53 3.18
C MET A 203 -5.01 4.89 2.53
N LYS A 204 -5.54 4.02 1.69
CA LYS A 204 -6.77 4.28 0.91
C LYS A 204 -8.05 3.84 1.62
N ALA A 205 -7.95 2.88 2.53
CA ALA A 205 -9.12 2.24 3.13
C ALA A 205 -9.35 2.56 4.60
N CYS A 206 -8.30 2.79 5.39
CA CYS A 206 -8.42 2.96 6.84
C CYS A 206 -8.72 4.42 7.24
N ASP A 207 -9.47 4.59 8.34
CA ASP A 207 -9.64 5.88 9.02
C ASP A 207 -8.53 6.10 10.05
N VAL A 208 -8.03 5.00 10.62
CA VAL A 208 -6.96 4.99 11.62
C VAL A 208 -6.01 3.85 11.30
N VAL A 209 -4.71 4.09 11.48
CA VAL A 209 -3.68 3.05 11.43
C VAL A 209 -2.95 2.96 12.78
N ILE A 210 -2.61 1.75 13.16
CA ILE A 210 -1.81 1.42 14.34
C ILE A 210 -0.55 0.73 13.85
N LEU A 211 0.59 1.35 14.06
CA LEU A 211 1.89 0.82 13.66
C LEU A 211 2.49 0.01 14.83
N VAL A 212 2.74 -1.28 14.59
CA VAL A 212 3.23 -2.21 15.62
C VAL A 212 4.63 -2.69 15.27
N LYS A 213 5.59 -2.42 16.15
CA LYS A 213 7.00 -2.81 15.97
C LYS A 213 7.67 -3.03 17.33
N ASP A 214 8.63 -3.95 17.38
CA ASP A 214 9.55 -4.16 18.51
C ASP A 214 8.84 -4.16 19.87
N GLU A 215 7.78 -4.98 19.99
CA GLU A 215 7.00 -5.20 21.22
C GLU A 215 6.17 -3.99 21.72
N HIS A 216 5.98 -2.94 20.89
CA HIS A 216 5.17 -1.77 21.28
C HIS A 216 4.39 -1.16 20.10
N ILE A 217 3.51 -0.22 20.42
CA ILE A 217 2.84 0.62 19.42
C ILE A 217 3.78 1.78 19.08
N LEU A 218 4.31 1.75 17.85
CA LEU A 218 5.19 2.81 17.33
C LEU A 218 4.43 4.13 17.11
N ALA A 219 3.24 4.05 16.54
CA ALA A 219 2.39 5.21 16.28
C ALA A 219 0.93 4.78 16.09
N CYS A 220 0.00 5.71 16.33
CA CYS A 220 -1.43 5.53 16.08
C CYS A 220 -2.05 6.87 15.67
N GLY A 221 -2.81 6.90 14.57
CA GLY A 221 -3.45 8.10 14.05
C GLY A 221 -4.02 7.88 12.65
N THR A 222 -4.30 8.98 11.93
CA THR A 222 -4.77 8.89 10.54
C THR A 222 -3.67 8.35 9.62
N PRO A 223 -4.01 7.63 8.55
CA PRO A 223 -3.00 7.16 7.59
C PRO A 223 -2.13 8.30 7.05
N GLU A 224 -2.72 9.45 6.77
CA GLU A 224 -2.07 10.62 6.21
C GLU A 224 -0.97 11.18 7.13
N ASP A 225 -1.18 11.13 8.45
CA ASP A 225 -0.22 11.62 9.43
C ASP A 225 0.82 10.55 9.82
N MET A 226 0.42 9.27 9.85
CA MET A 226 1.26 8.19 10.37
C MET A 226 2.08 7.48 9.30
N LEU A 227 1.60 7.39 8.06
CA LEU A 227 2.33 6.70 6.98
C LEU A 227 3.28 7.66 6.26
N THR A 228 4.16 8.31 7.02
CA THR A 228 5.24 9.15 6.50
C THR A 228 6.43 8.31 6.06
N ASP A 229 7.27 8.89 5.17
CA ASP A 229 8.47 8.23 4.67
C ASP A 229 9.35 7.69 5.81
N ASN A 230 9.54 8.50 6.87
CA ASN A 230 10.37 8.15 8.03
C ASN A 230 9.77 7.04 8.88
N LEU A 231 8.47 7.14 9.26
CA LEU A 231 7.82 6.14 10.11
C LEU A 231 7.69 4.80 9.39
N VAL A 232 7.42 4.80 8.08
CA VAL A 232 7.36 3.57 7.30
C VAL A 232 8.74 2.93 7.15
N ALA A 233 9.78 3.73 6.90
CA ALA A 233 11.16 3.25 6.86
C ALA A 233 11.59 2.64 8.20
N GLU A 234 11.23 3.28 9.30
CA GLU A 234 11.44 2.76 10.66
C GLU A 234 10.68 1.46 10.87
N LEU A 235 9.36 1.43 10.59
CA LEU A 235 8.48 0.28 10.80
C LEU A 235 9.00 -0.99 10.13
N TYR A 236 9.43 -0.89 8.86
CA TYR A 236 9.86 -2.05 8.06
C TYR A 236 11.38 -2.19 7.93
N THR A 237 12.18 -1.32 8.56
CA THR A 237 13.65 -1.36 8.50
C THR A 237 14.15 -1.40 7.06
N MET A 238 13.67 -0.45 6.23
CA MET A 238 13.97 -0.41 4.79
C MET A 238 15.35 0.19 4.53
N GLU A 239 16.34 -0.63 4.14
CA GLU A 239 17.69 -0.17 3.78
C GLU A 239 17.82 0.13 2.27
N GLN A 240 17.27 -0.74 1.42
CA GLN A 240 17.41 -0.67 -0.05
C GLN A 240 16.15 -0.18 -0.77
N ALA A 241 15.19 0.34 -0.03
CA ALA A 241 13.94 0.87 -0.54
C ALA A 241 13.58 2.13 0.21
N THR A 242 12.77 2.97 -0.40
CA THR A 242 12.23 4.18 0.21
C THR A 242 10.72 4.17 0.00
N PHE A 243 9.95 4.31 1.06
CA PHE A 243 8.54 4.62 0.94
C PHE A 243 8.41 6.11 0.62
N SER A 244 7.54 6.45 -0.29
CA SER A 244 7.21 7.84 -0.59
C SER A 244 5.71 8.06 -0.45
N ASN A 245 5.32 8.84 0.54
CA ASN A 245 3.93 9.23 0.73
C ASN A 245 3.40 9.98 -0.50
N LYS A 246 4.23 10.86 -1.11
CA LYS A 246 3.87 11.60 -2.32
C LYS A 246 3.58 10.70 -3.52
N LEU A 247 4.25 9.55 -3.63
CA LEU A 247 4.07 8.58 -4.69
C LEU A 247 3.04 7.49 -4.32
N GLY A 248 2.68 7.40 -3.05
CA GLY A 248 1.76 6.40 -2.50
C GLY A 248 2.31 4.98 -2.53
N GLY A 249 3.65 4.79 -2.50
CA GLY A 249 4.23 3.46 -2.63
C GLY A 249 5.72 3.38 -2.34
N VAL A 250 6.28 2.18 -2.51
CA VAL A 250 7.68 1.87 -2.27
C VAL A 250 8.47 1.98 -3.57
N GLU A 251 9.59 2.69 -3.54
CA GLU A 251 10.57 2.75 -4.62
C GLU A 251 11.87 2.05 -4.20
N LEU A 252 12.44 1.29 -5.13
CA LEU A 252 13.71 0.60 -4.90
C LEU A 252 14.87 1.56 -5.18
N ARG A 253 15.81 1.67 -4.25
CA ARG A 253 17.01 2.49 -4.45
C ARG A 253 17.88 1.91 -5.53
N SER A 254 18.46 2.77 -6.39
CA SER A 254 19.47 2.37 -7.36
C SER A 254 20.74 1.94 -6.62
N GLN A 255 21.21 0.73 -6.92
CA GLN A 255 22.52 0.29 -6.48
C GLN A 255 23.55 0.80 -7.48
N GLN A 256 24.51 1.62 -7.04
CA GLN A 256 25.58 2.14 -7.90
C GLN A 256 26.44 0.98 -8.47
N GLY A 257 26.80 1.05 -9.75
CA GLY A 257 27.65 0.00 -10.32
C GLY A 257 28.01 0.13 -11.80
N ASN A 258 27.06 0.29 -12.68
CA ASN A 258 27.30 0.04 -14.12
C ASN A 258 27.59 1.29 -14.98
N GLY A 259 27.86 2.43 -14.38
CA GLY A 259 28.16 3.67 -15.11
C GLY A 259 27.16 4.80 -14.87
N LEU A 260 27.55 6.02 -15.25
CA LEU A 260 26.80 7.23 -15.00
C LEU A 260 25.99 7.62 -16.26
N ILE A 261 24.69 7.76 -16.08
CA ILE A 261 23.73 8.21 -17.11
C ILE A 261 23.14 9.54 -16.71
N PHE A 262 23.15 10.51 -17.62
CA PHE A 262 22.44 11.75 -17.43
C PHE A 262 21.09 11.70 -18.14
N VAL A 263 20.00 11.93 -17.43
CA VAL A 263 18.64 11.90 -17.99
C VAL A 263 18.06 13.32 -17.97
N VAL A 264 17.67 13.80 -19.13
CA VAL A 264 16.91 15.04 -19.26
C VAL A 264 15.44 14.68 -19.35
N ALA A 265 14.66 15.05 -18.33
CA ALA A 265 13.27 14.67 -18.17
C ALA A 265 12.43 15.84 -17.65
N GLY A 266 11.17 15.58 -17.35
CA GLY A 266 10.19 16.48 -16.79
C GLY A 266 8.77 16.07 -17.16
N SER A 267 7.79 16.56 -16.44
CA SER A 267 6.37 16.29 -16.69
C SER A 267 6.05 14.79 -16.77
N SER A 268 6.59 14.00 -15.85
CA SER A 268 6.42 12.54 -15.72
C SER A 268 7.11 11.68 -16.80
N SER A 269 7.91 12.27 -17.71
CA SER A 269 8.60 11.51 -18.77
C SER A 269 9.76 10.66 -18.23
N GLY A 270 10.36 11.04 -17.09
CA GLY A 270 11.52 10.39 -16.49
C GLY A 270 11.20 9.22 -15.58
N SER A 271 10.05 9.23 -14.92
CA SER A 271 9.73 8.31 -13.82
C SER A 271 9.89 6.82 -14.16
N SER A 272 9.33 6.37 -15.28
CA SER A 272 9.47 4.97 -15.73
C SER A 272 10.90 4.64 -16.17
N LEU A 273 11.57 5.60 -16.81
CA LEU A 273 12.96 5.45 -17.25
C LEU A 273 13.91 5.32 -16.06
N TYR A 274 13.74 6.14 -15.02
CA TYR A 274 14.57 6.06 -13.80
C TYR A 274 14.45 4.69 -13.15
N ARG A 275 13.22 4.17 -12.99
CA ARG A 275 12.98 2.81 -12.45
C ARG A 275 13.64 1.74 -13.32
N ALA A 276 13.58 1.87 -14.65
CA ALA A 276 14.20 0.93 -15.58
C ALA A 276 15.72 0.96 -15.46
N LEU A 277 16.34 2.14 -15.40
CA LEU A 277 17.79 2.31 -15.23
C LEU A 277 18.25 1.80 -13.86
N ALA A 278 17.52 2.11 -12.78
CA ALA A 278 17.82 1.67 -11.43
C ALA A 278 17.86 0.13 -11.29
N LYS A 279 16.91 -0.59 -11.93
CA LYS A 279 16.90 -2.07 -11.99
C LYS A 279 18.18 -2.65 -12.59
N HIS A 280 18.84 -1.89 -13.47
CA HIS A 280 20.10 -2.30 -14.13
C HIS A 280 21.35 -1.71 -13.47
N ARG A 281 21.22 -1.17 -12.25
CA ARG A 281 22.33 -0.63 -11.43
C ARG A 281 23.09 0.52 -12.07
N PHE A 282 22.44 1.34 -12.89
CA PHE A 282 23.05 2.56 -13.40
C PHE A 282 22.97 3.67 -12.36
N SER A 283 24.05 4.44 -12.23
CA SER A 283 24.06 5.68 -11.48
C SER A 283 23.36 6.76 -12.31
N ILE A 284 22.33 7.38 -11.75
CA ILE A 284 21.48 8.33 -12.46
C ILE A 284 21.77 9.75 -11.95
N VAL A 285 22.06 10.65 -12.90
CA VAL A 285 21.97 12.09 -12.69
C VAL A 285 20.83 12.59 -13.55
N THR A 286 19.97 13.41 -13.02
CA THR A 286 18.83 13.95 -13.76
C THR A 286 18.64 15.43 -13.50
N GLY A 287 18.08 16.10 -14.46
CA GLY A 287 17.73 17.51 -14.34
C GLY A 287 17.48 18.16 -15.70
N ILE A 288 17.07 19.41 -15.71
CA ILE A 288 16.73 20.25 -14.55
C ILE A 288 15.22 20.05 -14.27
N LEU A 289 14.89 19.60 -13.07
CA LEU A 289 13.51 19.28 -12.68
C LEU A 289 12.94 20.35 -11.77
N SER A 290 11.64 20.61 -11.84
CA SER A 290 10.94 21.34 -10.78
C SER A 290 10.69 20.40 -9.58
N GLU A 291 10.89 20.90 -8.35
CA GLU A 291 10.67 20.12 -7.12
C GLU A 291 9.20 19.71 -6.90
N SER A 292 8.27 20.30 -7.65
CA SER A 292 6.85 19.92 -7.65
C SER A 292 6.53 18.75 -8.59
N GLU A 293 7.47 18.31 -9.44
CA GLU A 293 7.19 17.27 -10.43
C GLU A 293 7.27 15.86 -9.85
N ILE A 294 6.50 14.95 -10.43
CA ILE A 294 6.54 13.51 -10.10
C ILE A 294 7.95 12.95 -10.36
N ASP A 295 8.60 13.37 -11.46
CA ASP A 295 9.95 12.94 -11.82
C ASP A 295 10.97 13.28 -10.74
N PHE A 296 10.85 14.44 -10.09
CA PHE A 296 11.68 14.81 -8.96
C PHE A 296 11.49 13.83 -7.77
N ASN A 297 10.24 13.55 -7.41
CA ASN A 297 9.95 12.67 -6.27
C ASN A 297 10.42 11.22 -6.54
N VAL A 298 10.25 10.70 -7.75
CA VAL A 298 10.74 9.37 -8.13
C VAL A 298 12.27 9.33 -8.12
N ALA A 299 12.93 10.32 -8.72
CA ALA A 299 14.39 10.42 -8.76
C ALA A 299 14.98 10.49 -7.33
N GLN A 300 14.35 11.26 -6.43
CA GLN A 300 14.74 11.36 -5.03
C GLN A 300 14.59 10.01 -4.31
N ALA A 301 13.47 9.35 -4.47
CA ALA A 301 13.17 8.09 -3.81
C ALA A 301 14.12 6.96 -4.22
N ILE A 302 14.52 6.90 -5.50
CA ILE A 302 15.51 5.92 -5.99
C ILE A 302 16.96 6.29 -5.67
N GLY A 303 17.23 7.48 -5.13
CA GLY A 303 18.57 7.94 -4.78
C GLY A 303 19.38 8.47 -5.97
N ALA A 304 18.75 8.99 -7.02
CA ALA A 304 19.42 9.67 -8.12
C ALA A 304 20.00 11.03 -7.67
N LYS A 305 21.08 11.49 -8.30
CA LYS A 305 21.55 12.85 -8.16
C LYS A 305 20.67 13.77 -9.00
N ILE A 306 20.05 14.77 -8.36
CA ILE A 306 19.06 15.64 -8.99
C ILE A 306 19.60 17.06 -9.07
N ILE A 307 19.38 17.71 -10.21
CA ILE A 307 19.50 19.15 -10.37
C ILE A 307 18.08 19.68 -10.46
N SER A 308 17.70 20.57 -9.55
CA SER A 308 16.33 21.06 -9.44
C SER A 308 16.23 22.57 -9.32
N VAL A 309 15.03 23.04 -9.53
CA VAL A 309 14.60 24.42 -9.22
C VAL A 309 13.35 24.37 -8.34
N PRO A 310 13.13 25.38 -7.49
CA PRO A 310 11.89 25.51 -6.73
C PRO A 310 10.66 25.44 -7.64
N PRO A 311 9.49 25.08 -7.10
CA PRO A 311 8.24 25.06 -7.86
C PRO A 311 7.96 26.40 -8.53
N TYR A 312 7.60 26.34 -9.83
CA TYR A 312 7.24 27.50 -10.65
C TYR A 312 8.37 28.52 -10.92
N ASP A 313 9.61 28.25 -10.49
CA ASP A 313 10.76 29.08 -10.80
C ASP A 313 11.30 28.81 -12.21
N TYR A 314 11.94 29.85 -12.78
CA TYR A 314 12.68 29.72 -14.04
C TYR A 314 14.03 29.05 -13.79
N ILE A 315 14.47 28.25 -14.76
CA ILE A 315 15.83 27.70 -14.77
C ILE A 315 16.83 28.83 -15.05
N LYS A 316 17.64 29.17 -14.06
CA LYS A 316 18.67 30.21 -14.15
C LYS A 316 19.92 29.68 -14.85
N ALA A 317 20.74 30.61 -15.39
CA ALA A 317 21.97 30.26 -16.09
C ALA A 317 22.97 29.44 -15.24
N GLU A 318 23.04 29.73 -13.93
CA GLU A 318 23.92 29.05 -12.99
C GLU A 318 23.55 27.58 -12.83
N ILE A 319 22.25 27.28 -12.76
CA ILE A 319 21.72 25.91 -12.66
C ILE A 319 21.96 25.15 -13.97
N THR A 320 21.76 25.83 -15.10
CA THR A 320 22.10 25.23 -16.43
C THR A 320 23.59 24.92 -16.51
N ALA A 321 24.47 25.82 -16.05
CA ALA A 321 25.91 25.59 -16.07
C ALA A 321 26.33 24.42 -15.14
N GLU A 322 25.65 24.22 -14.01
CA GLU A 322 25.87 23.05 -13.16
C GLU A 322 25.47 21.75 -13.88
N ALA A 323 24.30 21.73 -14.52
CA ALA A 323 23.83 20.57 -15.30
C ALA A 323 24.81 20.22 -16.42
N LEU A 324 25.32 21.21 -17.14
CA LEU A 324 26.30 21.00 -18.25
C LEU A 324 27.59 20.37 -17.74
N ARG A 325 28.11 20.77 -16.55
CA ARG A 325 29.29 20.13 -15.95
C ARG A 325 29.06 18.68 -15.60
N LEU A 326 27.87 18.34 -15.11
CA LEU A 326 27.54 16.96 -14.76
C LEU A 326 27.32 16.07 -15.98
N ILE A 327 26.84 16.64 -17.10
CA ILE A 327 26.74 15.94 -18.39
C ILE A 327 28.10 15.49 -18.88
N GLU A 328 29.19 16.28 -18.69
CA GLU A 328 30.54 15.91 -19.14
C GLU A 328 31.07 14.63 -18.45
N GLY A 329 30.55 14.30 -17.27
CA GLY A 329 30.90 13.08 -16.55
C GLY A 329 30.08 11.84 -16.95
N ALA A 330 29.07 12.00 -17.80
CA ALA A 330 28.21 10.91 -18.24
C ALA A 330 28.65 10.35 -19.60
N ALA A 331 28.72 9.03 -19.75
CA ALA A 331 28.98 8.42 -21.04
C ALA A 331 27.73 8.42 -21.95
N VAL A 332 26.55 8.45 -21.38
CA VAL A 332 25.27 8.47 -22.10
C VAL A 332 24.37 9.54 -21.53
N VAL A 333 23.76 10.31 -22.43
CA VAL A 333 22.70 11.30 -22.13
C VAL A 333 21.41 10.80 -22.74
N ILE A 334 20.33 10.83 -21.98
CA ILE A 334 19.01 10.39 -22.47
C ILE A 334 18.02 11.55 -22.44
N ASP A 335 17.44 11.86 -23.58
CA ASP A 335 16.24 12.67 -23.68
C ASP A 335 15.01 11.78 -23.45
N ALA A 336 14.36 11.94 -22.29
CA ALA A 336 13.23 11.13 -21.89
C ALA A 336 11.91 11.49 -22.62
N GLY A 337 11.96 12.42 -23.57
CA GLY A 337 10.75 12.83 -24.28
C GLY A 337 9.87 13.84 -23.52
N PHE A 338 10.47 14.69 -22.68
CA PHE A 338 9.70 15.65 -21.87
C PHE A 338 8.95 16.68 -22.72
N PRO A 339 7.71 17.06 -22.36
CA PRO A 339 6.98 18.16 -22.96
C PRO A 339 7.71 19.48 -22.70
N ILE A 340 7.82 20.34 -23.73
CA ILE A 340 8.55 21.60 -23.63
C ILE A 340 7.60 22.76 -23.42
N GLY A 341 7.84 23.48 -22.36
CA GLY A 341 7.15 24.72 -21.98
C GLY A 341 8.14 25.87 -21.71
N THR A 342 7.62 27.00 -21.27
CA THR A 342 8.44 28.20 -21.01
C THR A 342 9.44 27.96 -19.88
N LEU A 343 9.04 27.24 -18.82
CA LEU A 343 9.87 27.06 -17.61
C LEU A 343 11.01 26.05 -17.83
N ASN A 344 10.78 24.99 -18.62
CA ASN A 344 11.76 23.91 -18.83
C ASN A 344 12.49 23.98 -20.18
N ARG A 345 12.25 25.04 -20.97
CA ARG A 345 12.89 25.22 -22.27
C ARG A 345 14.42 25.16 -22.23
N PRO A 346 15.12 25.64 -21.20
CA PRO A 346 16.57 25.51 -21.08
C PRO A 346 17.07 24.06 -21.11
N ASN A 347 16.23 23.06 -20.79
CA ASN A 347 16.60 21.64 -20.88
C ASN A 347 16.94 21.20 -22.30
N ILE A 348 16.46 21.89 -23.35
CA ILE A 348 16.86 21.68 -24.74
C ILE A 348 18.37 21.95 -24.94
N GLU A 349 18.92 22.93 -24.21
CA GLU A 349 20.32 23.29 -24.29
C GLU A 349 21.22 22.16 -23.79
N LEU A 350 20.75 21.38 -22.80
CA LEU A 350 21.48 20.23 -22.26
C LEU A 350 21.68 19.14 -23.33
N ILE A 351 20.64 18.82 -24.07
CA ILE A 351 20.71 17.85 -25.17
C ILE A 351 21.59 18.38 -26.31
N ASN A 352 21.40 19.63 -26.71
CA ASN A 352 22.22 20.24 -27.75
C ASN A 352 23.71 20.28 -27.37
N TYR A 353 24.02 20.54 -26.10
CA TYR A 353 25.38 20.51 -25.60
C TYR A 353 25.99 19.10 -25.70
N ALA A 354 25.27 18.08 -25.23
CA ALA A 354 25.72 16.70 -25.32
C ALA A 354 26.02 16.29 -26.78
N LEU A 355 25.13 16.63 -27.72
CA LEU A 355 25.32 16.37 -29.16
C LEU A 355 26.52 17.12 -29.76
N LYS A 356 26.76 18.37 -29.34
CA LYS A 356 27.93 19.16 -29.77
C LYS A 356 29.25 18.58 -29.23
N LYS A 357 29.23 18.05 -28.02
CA LYS A 357 30.41 17.38 -27.39
C LYS A 357 30.67 15.99 -27.96
N GLY A 358 29.79 15.45 -28.78
CA GLY A 358 29.91 14.12 -29.35
C GLY A 358 29.61 12.99 -28.37
N LEU A 359 28.88 13.29 -27.31
CA LEU A 359 28.39 12.27 -26.37
C LEU A 359 27.31 11.40 -27.02
N VAL A 360 27.16 10.17 -26.53
CA VAL A 360 26.07 9.31 -26.99
C VAL A 360 24.75 9.84 -26.42
N VAL A 361 23.84 10.23 -27.32
CA VAL A 361 22.52 10.73 -26.94
C VAL A 361 21.44 9.77 -27.42
N GLY A 362 20.72 9.17 -26.45
CA GLY A 362 19.54 8.34 -26.72
C GLY A 362 18.24 9.10 -26.54
N THR A 363 17.21 8.77 -27.29
CA THR A 363 15.88 9.37 -27.13
C THR A 363 14.76 8.39 -27.43
N LEU A 364 13.62 8.60 -26.74
CA LEU A 364 12.34 7.92 -27.01
C LEU A 364 11.40 8.78 -27.86
N ARG A 365 11.82 10.02 -28.26
CA ARG A 365 11.06 10.85 -29.19
C ARG A 365 11.09 10.27 -30.58
N ASP A 366 10.02 10.49 -31.32
CA ASP A 366 10.05 10.22 -32.75
C ASP A 366 11.03 11.17 -33.49
N ARG A 367 11.45 10.73 -34.68
CA ARG A 367 12.45 11.48 -35.50
C ARG A 367 11.94 12.85 -35.93
N SER A 368 10.64 13.01 -36.19
CA SER A 368 10.05 14.26 -36.63
C SER A 368 10.01 15.30 -35.49
N GLU A 369 9.69 14.86 -34.30
CA GLU A 369 9.72 15.70 -33.11
C GLU A 369 11.15 16.13 -32.74
N ALA A 370 12.08 15.18 -32.73
CA ALA A 370 13.49 15.47 -32.50
C ALA A 370 14.06 16.47 -33.51
N ALA A 371 13.71 16.33 -34.79
CA ALA A 371 14.16 17.26 -35.86
C ALA A 371 13.63 18.68 -35.65
N LYS A 372 12.38 18.84 -35.19
CA LYS A 372 11.81 20.15 -34.84
C LYS A 372 12.52 20.84 -33.70
N LEU A 373 12.96 20.08 -32.68
CA LEU A 373 13.56 20.59 -31.46
C LEU A 373 15.07 20.83 -31.58
N TYR A 374 15.79 19.91 -32.22
CA TYR A 374 17.26 19.88 -32.25
C TYR A 374 17.82 20.18 -33.65
N GLY A 375 16.97 20.38 -34.66
CA GLY A 375 17.36 20.72 -36.03
C GLY A 375 18.33 19.70 -36.61
N ASN A 376 19.42 20.18 -37.25
CA ASN A 376 20.43 19.33 -37.85
C ASN A 376 21.17 18.41 -36.88
N GLN A 377 21.12 18.66 -35.58
CA GLN A 377 21.75 17.81 -34.56
C GLN A 377 20.93 16.53 -34.30
N ALA A 378 19.63 16.51 -34.59
CA ALA A 378 18.76 15.35 -34.40
C ALA A 378 19.25 14.08 -35.11
N GLY A 379 19.91 14.22 -36.25
CA GLY A 379 20.51 13.09 -37.00
C GLY A 379 21.62 12.35 -36.25
N LYS A 380 22.17 12.90 -35.15
CA LYS A 380 23.19 12.27 -34.32
C LYS A 380 22.59 11.49 -33.16
N MET A 381 21.28 11.59 -32.94
CA MET A 381 20.60 10.92 -31.83
C MET A 381 20.29 9.46 -32.18
N HIS A 382 20.37 8.61 -31.15
CA HIS A 382 19.93 7.22 -31.24
C HIS A 382 18.47 7.14 -30.79
N HIS A 383 17.59 6.82 -31.75
CA HIS A 383 16.16 6.70 -31.48
C HIS A 383 15.80 5.26 -31.10
N TYR A 384 15.08 5.09 -30.02
CA TYR A 384 14.60 3.81 -29.52
C TYR A 384 13.07 3.79 -29.49
N GLN A 385 12.48 2.62 -29.77
CA GLN A 385 11.02 2.48 -29.80
C GLN A 385 10.44 2.30 -28.39
N ASP A 386 11.23 1.68 -27.51
CA ASP A 386 10.81 1.38 -26.15
C ASP A 386 11.99 1.36 -25.15
N TYR A 387 11.67 1.17 -23.88
CA TYR A 387 12.66 1.08 -22.81
C TYR A 387 13.57 -0.15 -22.95
N PHE A 388 13.10 -1.24 -23.54
CA PHE A 388 13.90 -2.46 -23.70
C PHE A 388 15.05 -2.23 -24.68
N GLU A 389 14.76 -1.64 -25.84
CA GLU A 389 15.79 -1.28 -26.83
C GLU A 389 16.79 -0.28 -26.25
N LEU A 390 16.30 0.77 -25.58
CA LEU A 390 17.14 1.79 -24.96
C LEU A 390 18.08 1.19 -23.93
N ILE A 391 17.57 0.43 -22.95
CA ILE A 391 18.34 -0.17 -21.90
C ILE A 391 19.37 -1.19 -22.47
N SER A 392 18.96 -1.96 -23.47
CA SER A 392 19.84 -2.93 -24.13
C SER A 392 21.03 -2.25 -24.81
N ALA A 393 20.79 -1.11 -25.48
CA ALA A 393 21.84 -0.31 -26.10
C ALA A 393 22.76 0.34 -25.05
N VAL A 394 22.19 0.92 -24.00
CA VAL A 394 22.97 1.52 -22.89
C VAL A 394 23.87 0.49 -22.23
N ARG A 395 23.38 -0.72 -21.97
CA ARG A 395 24.20 -1.81 -21.39
C ARG A 395 25.41 -2.17 -22.25
N LYS A 396 25.27 -2.17 -23.58
CA LYS A 396 26.39 -2.46 -24.51
C LYS A 396 27.48 -1.39 -24.50
N ILE A 397 27.16 -0.15 -24.13
CA ILE A 397 28.13 0.95 -24.06
C ILE A 397 29.02 0.79 -22.81
N TYR A 398 28.51 0.16 -21.76
CA TYR A 398 29.21 -0.03 -20.50
C TYR A 398 29.81 -1.44 -20.31
N GLN A 399 29.61 -2.34 -21.27
CA GLN A 399 30.30 -3.63 -21.37
C GLN A 399 31.58 -3.48 -22.21
#